data_9c6e08a56841b5f38dc8638cfe6aa83a
#
_entry.id   9c6e08a56841b5f38dc8638cfe6aa83a
#
_cell.length_a   1.000
_cell.length_b   1.000
_cell.length_c   1.000
_cell.angle_alpha   90.00
_cell.angle_beta   90.00
_cell.angle_gamma   90.00
#
_symmetry.space_group_name_H-M   'P 1'
#
loop_
_entity.id
_entity.type
_entity.pdbx_description
1 polymer ?
#
loop_
_entity_poly.entity_id
_entity_poly.type
_entity_poly.pdbx_seq_one_letter_code
_entity_poly.pdbx_strand_id
1 'polypeptide(L)'
;VLHNLSIRDEMGDVVTSTPRPFEVHESGALLHGTKADLAVGDYLVPGRESNYEAGRIMNHVYVTRTLDAAVWGAEMAAGEGRGRIYIVEPVGELEDDPNVTDKKLPGNPTHSYRTREPVKIIGEITDWVGHSPEQLQGMRDGLADLRRRGLDVIYD
;
A
#
# COMPACT_ATOMS: atom_id res chain seq x y z
N VAL A 1 -5.07 9.42 -13.30
CA VAL A 1 -5.21 8.02 -13.68
C VAL A 1 -6.29 7.36 -12.85
N LEU A 2 -7.18 6.67 -13.50
CA LEU A 2 -8.29 5.97 -12.88
C LEU A 2 -7.92 4.50 -12.67
N HIS A 3 -7.93 4.06 -11.41
CA HIS A 3 -7.70 2.69 -11.10
C HIS A 3 -8.94 1.89 -11.13
N ASN A 4 -10.04 2.54 -10.77
CA ASN A 4 -11.37 1.99 -10.89
C ASN A 4 -12.01 2.69 -12.06
N LEU A 5 -11.67 2.21 -13.24
CA LEU A 5 -12.24 2.75 -14.45
C LEU A 5 -13.73 2.44 -14.49
N SER A 6 -14.53 3.47 -14.66
CA SER A 6 -15.93 3.28 -14.99
C SER A 6 -16.03 3.05 -16.49
N ILE A 7 -16.38 1.84 -16.87
CA ILE A 7 -16.58 1.46 -18.25
C ILE A 7 -18.03 1.06 -18.45
N ARG A 8 -18.52 1.18 -19.69
CA ARG A 8 -19.84 0.68 -20.04
C ARG A 8 -19.71 -0.72 -20.62
N ASP A 9 -20.58 -1.61 -20.18
CA ASP A 9 -20.69 -2.93 -20.77
C ASP A 9 -21.42 -2.86 -22.13
N GLU A 10 -21.62 -4.01 -22.75
CA GLU A 10 -22.28 -4.09 -24.06
C GLU A 10 -23.72 -3.57 -24.03
N MET A 11 -24.34 -3.54 -22.87
CA MET A 11 -25.71 -3.07 -22.68
C MET A 11 -25.79 -1.59 -22.28
N GLY A 12 -24.64 -0.93 -22.15
CA GLY A 12 -24.56 0.47 -21.77
C GLY A 12 -24.56 0.73 -20.27
N ASP A 13 -24.55 -0.30 -19.44
CA ASP A 13 -24.43 -0.16 -18.00
C ASP A 13 -23.01 0.22 -17.60
N VAL A 14 -22.88 1.02 -16.55
CA VAL A 14 -21.56 1.40 -16.02
C VAL A 14 -21.01 0.27 -15.16
N VAL A 15 -19.85 -0.22 -15.55
CA VAL A 15 -19.12 -1.23 -14.80
C VAL A 15 -17.91 -0.57 -14.14
N THR A 16 -17.76 -0.73 -12.84
CA THR A 16 -16.61 -0.22 -12.08
C THR A 16 -15.61 -1.35 -11.88
N SER A 17 -14.40 -1.17 -12.41
CA SER A 17 -13.29 -2.08 -12.17
C SER A 17 -12.69 -1.86 -10.81
N THR A 18 -12.41 -2.94 -10.09
CA THR A 18 -11.60 -2.91 -8.86
C THR A 18 -10.21 -3.44 -9.16
N PRO A 19 -9.19 -2.99 -8.41
CA PRO A 19 -7.84 -3.53 -8.57
C PRO A 19 -7.84 -5.04 -8.30
N ARG A 20 -7.09 -5.77 -9.12
CA ARG A 20 -6.83 -7.18 -8.84
C ARG A 20 -5.59 -7.28 -7.96
N PRO A 21 -5.59 -8.20 -6.98
CA PRO A 21 -4.38 -8.48 -6.21
C PRO A 21 -3.22 -8.81 -7.14
N PHE A 22 -2.04 -8.30 -6.83
CA PHE A 22 -0.78 -8.55 -7.54
C PHE A 22 -0.67 -7.99 -8.95
N GLU A 23 -1.69 -7.30 -9.44
CA GLU A 23 -1.61 -6.64 -10.74
C GLU A 23 -0.88 -5.31 -10.59
N VAL A 24 0.20 -5.13 -11.36
CA VAL A 24 0.95 -3.88 -11.39
C VAL A 24 0.03 -2.75 -11.89
N HIS A 25 0.04 -1.62 -11.19
CA HIS A 25 -0.76 -0.47 -11.57
C HIS A 25 -0.41 -0.04 -13.01
N GLU A 26 -1.41 0.38 -13.77
CA GLU A 26 -1.27 0.68 -15.19
C GLU A 26 -0.18 1.71 -15.52
N SER A 27 0.12 2.63 -14.59
CA SER A 27 1.22 3.57 -14.75
C SER A 27 2.60 2.94 -14.53
N GLY A 28 2.67 1.75 -13.92
CA GLY A 28 3.92 1.11 -13.53
C GLY A 28 4.70 1.84 -12.45
N ALA A 29 4.14 2.90 -11.87
CA ALA A 29 4.78 3.73 -10.88
C ALA A 29 4.86 3.04 -9.51
N LEU A 30 5.75 3.53 -8.67
CA LEU A 30 5.79 3.15 -7.26
C LEU A 30 4.74 3.94 -6.49
N LEU A 31 4.04 3.25 -5.60
CA LEU A 31 2.95 3.78 -4.81
C LEU A 31 3.26 3.63 -3.32
N HIS A 32 2.77 4.58 -2.53
CA HIS A 32 2.85 4.53 -1.07
C HIS A 32 1.50 4.88 -0.45
N GLY A 33 0.95 3.97 0.34
CA GLY A 33 -0.30 4.16 1.07
C GLY A 33 -0.06 4.67 2.48
N THR A 34 -0.75 5.72 2.86
CA THR A 34 -0.59 6.37 4.18
C THR A 34 -1.85 7.17 4.52
N LYS A 35 -1.92 7.68 5.74
CA LYS A 35 -2.93 8.69 6.12
C LYS A 35 -2.33 10.08 6.29
N ALA A 36 -1.03 10.24 6.06
CA ALA A 36 -0.37 11.53 6.13
C ALA A 36 -0.79 12.45 4.98
N ASP A 37 -0.97 13.72 5.28
CA ASP A 37 -1.26 14.75 4.29
C ASP A 37 0.05 15.34 3.78
N LEU A 38 0.46 14.89 2.59
CA LEU A 38 1.72 15.26 1.96
C LEU A 38 1.44 15.99 0.64
N ALA A 39 2.33 16.87 0.26
CA ALA A 39 2.23 17.61 -1.00
C ALA A 39 3.24 17.10 -2.02
N VAL A 40 2.95 17.30 -3.30
CA VAL A 40 3.91 17.06 -4.38
C VAL A 40 5.17 17.86 -4.13
N GLY A 41 6.31 17.21 -4.21
CA GLY A 41 7.61 17.80 -3.89
C GLY A 41 8.11 17.48 -2.49
N ASP A 42 7.23 17.05 -1.59
CA ASP A 42 7.64 16.59 -0.25
C ASP A 42 8.42 15.28 -0.36
N TYR A 43 9.25 15.05 0.66
CA TYR A 43 9.96 13.78 0.81
C TYR A 43 9.40 13.00 1.98
N LEU A 44 9.13 11.72 1.74
CA LEU A 44 8.82 10.78 2.81
C LEU A 44 10.14 10.12 3.21
N VAL A 45 10.48 10.22 4.49
CA VAL A 45 11.76 9.74 5.01
C VAL A 45 11.55 8.57 5.98
N PRO A 46 12.53 7.66 6.13
CA PRO A 46 12.50 6.67 7.20
C PRO A 46 12.47 7.32 8.58
N GLY A 47 12.09 6.55 9.60
CA GLY A 47 12.04 7.05 10.97
C GLY A 47 10.63 7.36 11.47
N ARG A 48 9.61 6.95 10.71
CA ARG A 48 8.20 7.08 11.13
C ARG A 48 7.76 5.84 11.90
N GLU A 49 6.72 6.01 12.72
CA GLU A 49 6.10 4.90 13.44
C GLU A 49 5.45 3.91 12.47
N SER A 50 5.55 2.61 12.79
CA SER A 50 4.92 1.55 12.01
C SER A 50 3.40 1.71 12.00
N ASN A 51 2.78 1.45 10.83
CA ASN A 51 1.33 1.39 10.70
C ASN A 51 0.72 0.13 11.36
N TYR A 52 1.53 -0.89 11.59
CA TYR A 52 1.08 -2.20 12.06
C TYR A 52 1.51 -2.52 13.49
N GLU A 53 2.46 -1.80 14.04
CA GLU A 53 2.98 -2.02 15.38
C GLU A 53 3.22 -0.67 16.06
N ALA A 54 2.38 -0.34 17.04
CA ALA A 54 2.46 0.93 17.76
C ALA A 54 3.79 1.07 18.50
N GLY A 55 4.39 2.25 18.43
CA GLY A 55 5.65 2.57 19.09
C GLY A 55 6.89 2.08 18.35
N ARG A 56 6.75 1.32 17.29
CA ARG A 56 7.88 0.86 16.50
C ARG A 56 8.27 1.89 15.45
N ILE A 57 9.49 2.36 15.48
CA ILE A 57 10.04 3.28 14.48
C ILE A 57 10.65 2.48 13.35
N MET A 58 10.24 2.79 12.11
CA MET A 58 10.67 2.06 10.92
C MET A 58 11.96 2.62 10.34
N ASN A 59 12.86 1.73 9.95
CA ASN A 59 14.14 2.10 9.32
C ASN A 59 14.04 2.26 7.81
N HIS A 60 12.92 1.87 7.23
CA HIS A 60 12.70 1.88 5.79
C HIS A 60 11.40 2.60 5.43
N VAL A 61 11.34 3.08 4.21
CA VAL A 61 10.10 3.47 3.54
C VAL A 61 9.66 2.31 2.66
N TYR A 62 8.39 1.95 2.73
CA TYR A 62 7.81 0.83 1.99
C TYR A 62 6.98 1.34 0.83
N VAL A 63 7.16 0.75 -0.32
CA VAL A 63 6.49 1.14 -1.57
C VAL A 63 6.05 -0.11 -2.34
N THR A 64 5.13 0.04 -3.26
CA THR A 64 4.61 -1.07 -4.05
C THR A 64 4.23 -0.60 -5.46
N ARG A 65 4.24 -1.51 -6.42
CA ARG A 65 3.73 -1.25 -7.78
C ARG A 65 2.31 -1.71 -7.99
N THR A 66 1.72 -2.44 -7.02
CA THR A 66 0.33 -2.90 -7.13
C THR A 66 -0.60 -1.96 -6.38
N LEU A 67 -1.72 -1.61 -7.02
CA LEU A 67 -2.70 -0.71 -6.40
C LEU A 67 -3.34 -1.36 -5.17
N ASP A 68 -3.65 -2.65 -5.24
CA ASP A 68 -4.27 -3.35 -4.11
C ASP A 68 -3.41 -3.27 -2.85
N ALA A 69 -2.11 -3.50 -2.97
CA ALA A 69 -1.20 -3.39 -1.83
C ALA A 69 -1.14 -1.96 -1.28
N ALA A 70 -1.15 -0.95 -2.16
CA ALA A 70 -1.17 0.45 -1.74
C ALA A 70 -2.47 0.80 -1.01
N VAL A 71 -3.61 0.28 -1.49
CA VAL A 71 -4.91 0.48 -0.84
C VAL A 71 -4.90 -0.12 0.58
N TRP A 72 -4.39 -1.35 0.74
CA TRP A 72 -4.23 -1.94 2.07
C TRP A 72 -3.35 -1.06 2.97
N GLY A 73 -2.23 -0.59 2.45
CA GLY A 73 -1.34 0.31 3.19
C GLY A 73 -2.04 1.59 3.64
N ALA A 74 -2.83 2.20 2.77
CA ALA A 74 -3.58 3.41 3.08
C ALA A 74 -4.68 3.17 4.12
N GLU A 75 -5.42 2.08 3.98
CA GLU A 75 -6.54 1.76 4.88
C GLU A 75 -6.09 1.30 6.26
N MET A 76 -4.98 0.57 6.33
CA MET A 76 -4.43 0.06 7.58
C MET A 76 -3.46 1.03 8.26
N ALA A 77 -3.15 2.16 7.63
CA ALA A 77 -2.24 3.15 8.19
C ALA A 77 -2.74 3.72 9.52
N ALA A 78 -1.80 4.03 10.40
CA ALA A 78 -2.10 4.69 11.66
C ALA A 78 -2.60 6.12 11.40
N GLY A 79 -3.51 6.59 12.24
CA GLY A 79 -4.08 7.92 12.14
C GLY A 79 -5.58 7.90 11.85
N GLU A 80 -6.15 9.06 11.74
CA GLU A 80 -7.58 9.26 11.48
C GLU A 80 -7.83 9.68 10.04
N GLY A 81 -9.06 9.47 9.59
CA GLY A 81 -9.51 9.87 8.29
C GLY A 81 -9.26 8.83 7.21
N ARG A 82 -9.51 9.24 5.98
CA ARG A 82 -9.33 8.39 4.82
C ARG A 82 -7.85 8.28 4.48
N GLY A 83 -7.42 7.07 4.12
CA GLY A 83 -6.08 6.85 3.61
C GLY A 83 -5.83 7.59 2.29
N ARG A 84 -4.56 7.77 1.96
CA ARG A 84 -4.10 8.44 0.74
C ARG A 84 -3.07 7.56 0.05
N ILE A 85 -3.03 7.63 -1.26
CA ILE A 85 -2.05 6.89 -2.07
C ILE A 85 -1.26 7.90 -2.89
N TYR A 86 0.03 7.95 -2.64
CA TYR A 86 0.93 8.82 -3.36
C TYR A 86 1.72 8.04 -4.41
N ILE A 87 1.99 8.71 -5.52
CA ILE A 87 2.96 8.26 -6.51
C ILE A 87 4.30 8.80 -6.05
N VAL A 88 5.29 7.93 -5.93
CA VAL A 88 6.58 8.29 -5.35
C VAL A 88 7.73 7.90 -6.27
N GLU A 89 8.84 8.61 -6.10
CA GLU A 89 10.08 8.37 -6.81
C GLU A 89 11.18 8.13 -5.78
N PRO A 90 11.88 6.97 -5.83
CA PRO A 90 12.93 6.69 -4.87
C PRO A 90 14.18 7.51 -5.17
N VAL A 91 14.90 7.88 -4.12
CA VAL A 91 16.21 8.55 -4.22
C VAL A 91 17.32 7.50 -4.25
N GLY A 92 17.16 6.42 -3.49
CA GLY A 92 18.15 5.37 -3.37
C GLY A 92 17.68 4.04 -3.92
N GLU A 93 18.44 3.01 -3.62
CA GLU A 93 18.15 1.65 -4.07
C GLU A 93 16.95 1.06 -3.35
N LEU A 94 16.20 0.24 -4.08
CA LEU A 94 15.10 -0.56 -3.56
C LEU A 94 15.56 -2.00 -3.36
N GLU A 95 15.02 -2.64 -2.32
CA GLU A 95 15.13 -4.07 -2.13
C GLU A 95 13.74 -4.66 -1.93
N ASP A 96 13.58 -5.95 -2.17
CA ASP A 96 12.31 -6.64 -1.95
C ASP A 96 11.87 -6.49 -0.50
N ASP A 97 10.58 -6.21 -0.30
CA ASP A 97 10.00 -6.16 1.04
C ASP A 97 9.96 -7.56 1.64
N PRO A 98 10.74 -7.85 2.70
CA PRO A 98 10.77 -9.18 3.29
C PRO A 98 9.49 -9.60 3.98
N ASN A 99 8.60 -8.65 4.23
CA ASN A 99 7.32 -8.95 4.89
C ASN A 99 6.34 -9.66 3.96
N VAL A 100 6.53 -9.56 2.65
CA VAL A 100 5.64 -10.15 1.63
C VAL A 100 6.38 -11.05 0.63
N THR A 101 7.70 -11.02 0.58
CA THR A 101 8.49 -11.82 -0.33
C THR A 101 8.64 -13.24 0.19
N ASP A 102 8.39 -14.24 -0.66
CA ASP A 102 8.48 -15.67 -0.35
C ASP A 102 7.64 -16.07 0.89
N LYS A 103 6.47 -15.48 1.04
CA LYS A 103 5.54 -15.82 2.12
C LYS A 103 4.51 -16.85 1.66
N LYS A 104 3.29 -16.44 1.36
CA LYS A 104 2.24 -17.35 0.90
C LYS A 104 2.53 -17.91 -0.49
N LEU A 105 3.17 -17.11 -1.33
CA LEU A 105 3.56 -17.46 -2.69
C LEU A 105 5.05 -17.20 -2.87
N PRO A 106 5.72 -17.92 -3.79
CA PRO A 106 7.11 -17.66 -4.11
C PRO A 106 7.32 -16.27 -4.72
N GLY A 107 8.47 -15.66 -4.45
CA GLY A 107 8.86 -14.36 -5.00
C GLY A 107 8.16 -13.19 -4.33
N ASN A 108 8.07 -12.09 -5.05
CA ASN A 108 7.47 -10.83 -4.60
C ASN A 108 6.22 -10.52 -5.43
N PRO A 109 5.10 -11.23 -5.20
CA PRO A 109 3.91 -11.13 -6.07
C PRO A 109 3.23 -9.77 -6.00
N THR A 110 3.33 -9.06 -4.88
CA THR A 110 2.74 -7.72 -4.72
C THR A 110 3.65 -6.62 -5.27
N HIS A 111 4.83 -6.96 -5.80
CA HIS A 111 5.83 -5.99 -6.26
C HIS A 111 6.06 -4.89 -5.22
N SER A 112 6.33 -5.32 -3.99
CA SER A 112 6.56 -4.44 -2.85
C SER A 112 8.04 -4.39 -2.53
N TYR A 113 8.50 -3.18 -2.19
CA TYR A 113 9.92 -2.90 -1.98
C TYR A 113 10.09 -2.00 -0.76
N ARG A 114 11.31 -1.88 -0.29
CA ARG A 114 11.67 -0.96 0.76
C ARG A 114 12.99 -0.27 0.45
N THR A 115 13.19 0.90 1.03
CA THR A 115 14.43 1.67 0.91
C THR A 115 14.75 2.36 2.22
N ARG A 116 16.04 2.52 2.51
CA ARG A 116 16.52 3.31 3.65
C ARG A 116 16.61 4.80 3.33
N GLU A 117 16.49 5.15 2.05
CA GLU A 117 16.59 6.52 1.57
C GLU A 117 15.20 7.15 1.43
N PRO A 118 15.13 8.48 1.34
CA PRO A 118 13.85 9.14 1.10
C PRO A 118 13.20 8.76 -0.21
N VAL A 119 11.89 8.94 -0.30
CA VAL A 119 11.16 8.91 -1.56
C VAL A 119 10.47 10.27 -1.76
N LYS A 120 10.46 10.74 -3.00
CA LYS A 120 9.84 12.02 -3.34
C LYS A 120 8.40 11.80 -3.76
N ILE A 121 7.49 12.63 -3.24
CA ILE A 121 6.09 12.63 -3.66
C ILE A 121 6.00 13.35 -5.00
N ILE A 122 5.57 12.64 -6.05
CA ILE A 122 5.44 13.21 -7.40
C ILE A 122 4.01 13.28 -7.89
N GLY A 123 3.06 12.70 -7.17
CA GLY A 123 1.65 12.74 -7.49
C GLY A 123 0.81 12.05 -6.44
N GLU A 124 -0.50 12.11 -6.63
CA GLU A 124 -1.45 11.42 -5.76
C GLU A 124 -2.51 10.73 -6.60
N ILE A 125 -2.89 9.54 -6.17
CA ILE A 125 -4.02 8.81 -6.74
C ILE A 125 -5.22 9.06 -5.85
N THR A 126 -6.26 9.70 -6.38
CA THR A 126 -7.41 10.14 -5.56
C THR A 126 -8.67 9.32 -5.80
N ASP A 127 -8.75 8.60 -6.90
CA ASP A 127 -9.96 7.90 -7.36
C ASP A 127 -9.93 6.39 -7.07
N TRP A 128 -9.13 5.96 -6.12
CA TRP A 128 -9.08 4.57 -5.71
C TRP A 128 -10.31 4.20 -4.87
N VAL A 129 -10.69 2.92 -4.95
CA VAL A 129 -11.79 2.35 -4.15
C VAL A 129 -11.18 1.46 -3.08
N GLY A 130 -11.65 1.66 -1.85
CA GLY A 130 -11.22 0.84 -0.71
C GLY A 130 -11.81 -0.56 -0.73
N HIS A 131 -11.28 -1.40 0.14
CA HIS A 131 -11.82 -2.74 0.36
C HIS A 131 -13.17 -2.64 1.07
N SER A 132 -14.00 -3.67 0.93
CA SER A 132 -15.29 -3.73 1.60
C SER A 132 -15.12 -3.77 3.13
N PRO A 133 -16.16 -3.38 3.90
CA PRO A 133 -16.12 -3.52 5.36
C PRO A 133 -15.81 -4.95 5.81
N GLU A 134 -16.31 -5.94 5.09
CA GLU A 134 -16.05 -7.36 5.37
C GLU A 134 -14.60 -7.72 5.15
N GLN A 135 -13.99 -7.25 4.06
CA GLN A 135 -12.58 -7.48 3.77
C GLN A 135 -11.68 -6.78 4.80
N LEU A 136 -12.01 -5.54 5.18
CA LEU A 136 -11.27 -4.82 6.22
C LEU A 136 -11.36 -5.52 7.56
N GLN A 137 -12.55 -6.00 7.94
CA GLN A 137 -12.71 -6.73 9.19
C GLN A 137 -11.96 -8.06 9.16
N GLY A 138 -11.99 -8.76 8.04
CA GLY A 138 -11.21 -9.99 7.85
C GLY A 138 -9.71 -9.77 8.03
N MET A 139 -9.18 -8.66 7.48
CA MET A 139 -7.78 -8.30 7.65
C MET A 139 -7.45 -8.01 9.12
N ARG A 140 -8.30 -7.24 9.82
CA ARG A 140 -8.10 -6.93 11.24
C ARG A 140 -8.15 -8.19 12.09
N ASP A 141 -9.09 -9.10 11.82
CA ASP A 141 -9.21 -10.36 12.55
C ASP A 141 -7.99 -11.25 12.31
N GLY A 142 -7.50 -11.31 11.06
CA GLY A 142 -6.30 -12.06 10.73
C GLY A 142 -5.06 -11.53 11.44
N LEU A 143 -4.88 -10.20 11.47
CA LEU A 143 -3.77 -9.57 12.20
C LEU A 143 -3.87 -9.80 13.70
N ALA A 144 -5.08 -9.72 14.27
CA ALA A 144 -5.31 -10.00 15.69
C ALA A 144 -4.99 -11.47 16.03
N ASP A 145 -5.36 -12.40 15.16
CA ASP A 145 -5.03 -13.82 15.32
C ASP A 145 -3.52 -14.06 15.28
N LEU A 146 -2.82 -13.48 14.29
CA LEU A 146 -1.37 -13.59 14.22
C LEU A 146 -0.70 -13.03 15.47
N ARG A 147 -1.19 -11.91 15.98
CA ARG A 147 -0.67 -11.28 17.19
C ARG A 147 -0.86 -12.20 18.41
N ARG A 148 -2.02 -12.81 18.57
CA ARG A 148 -2.29 -13.77 19.66
C ARG A 148 -1.37 -14.98 19.58
N ARG A 149 -0.99 -15.40 18.38
CA ARG A 149 -0.11 -16.55 18.14
C ARG A 149 1.37 -16.17 18.15
N GLY A 150 1.71 -14.90 18.35
CA GLY A 150 3.09 -14.42 18.30
C GLY A 150 3.73 -14.49 16.92
N LEU A 151 2.93 -14.46 15.85
CA LEU A 151 3.39 -14.60 14.46
C LEU A 151 3.33 -13.29 13.68
N ASP A 152 3.08 -12.17 14.35
CA ASP A 152 2.95 -10.84 13.75
C ASP A 152 4.31 -10.12 13.62
N VAL A 153 5.35 -10.86 13.26
CA VAL A 153 6.69 -10.31 13.13
C VAL A 153 6.79 -9.40 11.92
N ILE A 154 7.30 -8.19 12.13
CA ILE A 154 7.61 -7.22 11.06
C ILE A 154 9.13 -7.19 10.88
N TYR A 155 9.57 -7.41 9.65
CA TYR A 155 10.97 -7.31 9.26
C TYR A 155 11.25 -5.92 8.71
N ASP A 156 12.18 -5.22 9.35
CA ASP A 156 12.51 -3.85 8.94
C ASP A 156 14.02 -3.55 9.00
#